data_cdf22ab76e6d8fda5c28cab9c501cca1
#
_entry.id   cdf22ab76e6d8fda5c28cab9c501cca1
#
_cell.length_a   1.000
_cell.length_b   1.000
_cell.length_c   1.000
_cell.angle_alpha   90.00
_cell.angle_beta   90.00
_cell.angle_gamma   90.00
#
_symmetry.space_group_name_H-M   'P 1'
#
loop_
_entity.id
_entity.type
_entity.pdbx_description
1 polymer ?
#
loop_
_entity_poly.entity_id
_entity_poly.type
_entity_poly.pdbx_seq_one_letter_code
_entity_poly.pdbx_strand_id
1 'polypeptide(L)'
;MHFTKKNSSEKRIDFKKKLNNKKILRFPGAYNPLTAKLIAEIGFDGIYISGAVMSNDLGIPDIGLTTLNEVSYRASQISRVSDLPSIVDADTGFKNCKKTIETFENLGLSACHIEDQIDEKRCGHLDNKEIISSKEMEKKIKSCVNARKDSNFLIIARTDANIVEGLDKTIDRIKAYED
;
A
#
# COMPACT_ATOMS: atom_id res chain seq x y z
N MET A 1 17.77 19.21 -3.27
CA MET A 1 18.34 18.45 -4.39
C MET A 1 17.37 17.32 -4.72
N HIS A 2 16.73 17.33 -5.89
CA HIS A 2 15.84 16.26 -6.30
C HIS A 2 16.68 15.08 -6.81
N PHE A 3 16.59 13.94 -6.16
CA PHE A 3 17.28 12.72 -6.57
C PHE A 3 16.56 11.98 -7.71
N THR A 4 15.41 12.49 -8.14
CA THR A 4 14.53 11.90 -9.16
C THR A 4 14.36 12.87 -10.34
N LYS A 5 14.25 12.31 -11.54
CA LYS A 5 13.94 13.05 -12.78
C LYS A 5 12.42 13.20 -12.95
N LYS A 6 11.65 12.27 -12.39
CA LYS A 6 10.18 12.23 -12.48
C LYS A 6 9.54 12.82 -11.24
N ASN A 7 8.51 13.61 -11.44
CA ASN A 7 7.63 14.04 -10.36
C ASN A 7 6.64 12.89 -9.97
N SER A 8 5.86 13.09 -8.92
CA SER A 8 4.97 12.06 -8.38
C SER A 8 3.86 11.65 -9.35
N SER A 9 3.31 12.61 -10.09
CA SER A 9 2.26 12.33 -11.08
C SER A 9 2.80 11.50 -12.25
N GLU A 10 3.99 11.81 -12.74
CA GLU A 10 4.64 11.03 -13.80
C GLU A 10 4.91 9.58 -13.37
N LYS A 11 5.35 9.35 -12.13
CA LYS A 11 5.53 8.00 -11.58
C LYS A 11 4.20 7.21 -11.53
N ARG A 12 3.11 7.86 -11.14
CA ARG A 12 1.77 7.26 -11.09
C ARG A 12 1.26 6.91 -12.48
N ILE A 13 1.38 7.83 -13.44
CA ILE A 13 1.00 7.59 -14.84
C ILE A 13 1.79 6.42 -15.43
N ASP A 14 3.09 6.39 -15.21
CA ASP A 14 3.95 5.29 -15.68
C ASP A 14 3.58 3.95 -15.05
N PHE A 15 3.24 3.95 -13.77
CA PHE A 15 2.78 2.74 -13.09
C PHE A 15 1.48 2.21 -13.71
N LYS A 16 0.50 3.08 -13.91
CA LYS A 16 -0.78 2.72 -14.53
C LYS A 16 -0.59 2.19 -15.97
N LYS A 17 0.30 2.80 -16.75
CA LYS A 17 0.66 2.31 -18.08
C LYS A 17 1.30 0.92 -18.03
N LYS A 18 2.21 0.66 -17.07
CA LYS A 18 2.84 -0.66 -16.91
C LYS A 18 1.82 -1.74 -16.56
N LEU A 19 0.86 -1.48 -15.69
CA LEU A 19 -0.22 -2.41 -15.35
C LEU A 19 -1.05 -2.81 -16.59
N ASN A 20 -1.35 -1.85 -17.46
CA ASN A 20 -2.13 -2.11 -18.68
C ASN A 20 -1.40 -2.98 -19.71
N ASN A 21 -0.08 -3.09 -19.63
CA ASN A 21 0.72 -3.91 -20.56
C ASN A 21 0.64 -5.42 -20.29
N LYS A 22 -0.14 -5.88 -19.32
CA LYS A 22 -0.35 -7.29 -18.96
C LYS A 22 0.94 -8.10 -18.73
N LYS A 23 2.05 -7.44 -18.39
CA LYS A 23 3.31 -8.07 -17.99
C LYS A 23 3.37 -8.14 -16.47
N ILE A 24 4.00 -9.20 -15.96
CA ILE A 24 4.29 -9.30 -14.53
C ILE A 24 5.23 -8.18 -14.15
N LEU A 25 4.84 -7.38 -13.14
CA LEU A 25 5.66 -6.34 -12.56
C LEU A 25 6.29 -6.83 -11.26
N ARG A 26 7.55 -6.49 -11.04
CA ARG A 26 8.32 -6.92 -9.86
C ARG A 26 8.54 -5.73 -8.94
N PHE A 27 8.05 -5.83 -7.71
CA PHE A 27 8.13 -4.81 -6.67
C PHE A 27 8.85 -5.37 -5.42
N PRO A 28 10.18 -5.40 -5.40
CA PRO A 28 10.92 -5.81 -4.20
C PRO A 28 10.66 -4.86 -3.04
N GLY A 29 10.78 -5.40 -1.81
CA GLY A 29 10.64 -4.64 -0.59
C GLY A 29 11.82 -3.70 -0.33
N ALA A 30 11.57 -2.45 -0.02
CA ALA A 30 12.55 -1.50 0.48
C ALA A 30 12.14 -1.00 1.87
N TYR A 31 13.06 -1.03 2.82
CA TYR A 31 12.86 -0.52 4.18
C TYR A 31 13.65 0.77 4.45
N ASN A 32 14.55 1.17 3.54
CA ASN A 32 15.29 2.42 3.61
C ASN A 32 15.64 2.96 2.21
N PRO A 33 16.11 4.22 2.12
CA PRO A 33 16.47 4.83 0.84
C PRO A 33 17.59 4.12 0.06
N LEU A 34 18.56 3.52 0.73
CA LEU A 34 19.65 2.82 0.07
C LEU A 34 19.13 1.59 -0.69
N THR A 35 18.30 0.79 -0.04
CA THR A 35 17.65 -0.38 -0.68
C THR A 35 16.80 0.06 -1.88
N ALA A 36 16.07 1.16 -1.78
CA ALA A 36 15.27 1.69 -2.89
C ALA A 36 16.13 2.09 -4.10
N LYS A 37 17.31 2.67 -3.87
CA LYS A 37 18.27 2.96 -4.95
C LYS A 37 18.79 1.71 -5.62
N LEU A 38 19.17 0.70 -4.84
CA LEU A 38 19.65 -0.59 -5.37
C LEU A 38 18.58 -1.27 -6.22
N ILE A 39 17.31 -1.27 -5.76
CA ILE A 39 16.18 -1.78 -6.53
C ILE A 39 16.06 -1.08 -7.88
N ALA A 40 16.21 0.24 -7.91
CA ALA A 40 16.14 1.02 -9.13
C ALA A 40 17.33 0.73 -10.07
N GLU A 41 18.55 0.62 -9.56
CA GLU A 41 19.77 0.32 -10.32
C GLU A 41 19.73 -1.07 -10.95
N ILE A 42 19.17 -2.07 -10.25
CA ILE A 42 19.00 -3.44 -10.76
C ILE A 42 17.94 -3.51 -11.87
N GLY A 43 17.07 -2.50 -12.01
CA GLY A 43 16.07 -2.44 -13.06
C GLY A 43 14.75 -3.15 -12.74
N PHE A 44 14.32 -3.12 -11.49
CA PHE A 44 12.98 -3.56 -11.10
C PHE A 44 11.90 -2.55 -11.52
N ASP A 45 10.64 -2.96 -11.46
CA ASP A 45 9.52 -2.19 -12.00
C ASP A 45 8.94 -1.17 -11.02
N GLY A 46 9.13 -1.39 -9.73
CA GLY A 46 8.68 -0.53 -8.65
C GLY A 46 9.23 -0.96 -7.29
N ILE A 47 8.77 -0.29 -6.24
CA ILE A 47 9.21 -0.48 -4.86
C ILE A 47 8.01 -0.81 -3.99
N TYR A 48 8.12 -1.85 -3.16
CA TYR A 48 7.13 -2.16 -2.13
C TYR A 48 7.64 -1.70 -0.76
N ILE A 49 6.79 -1.03 0.01
CA ILE A 49 7.08 -0.53 1.36
C ILE A 49 6.18 -1.29 2.33
N SER A 50 6.77 -2.29 2.98
CA SER A 50 6.06 -3.24 3.84
C SER A 50 5.82 -2.68 5.25
N GLY A 51 4.59 -2.78 5.74
CA GLY A 51 4.25 -2.45 7.14
C GLY A 51 4.97 -3.35 8.13
N ALA A 52 4.99 -4.66 7.88
CA ALA A 52 5.68 -5.62 8.75
C ALA A 52 7.19 -5.33 8.87
N VAL A 53 7.85 -4.99 7.76
CA VAL A 53 9.28 -4.66 7.80
C VAL A 53 9.52 -3.34 8.54
N MET A 54 8.63 -2.36 8.37
CA MET A 54 8.73 -1.10 9.13
C MET A 54 8.51 -1.30 10.63
N SER A 55 7.55 -2.14 11.01
CA SER A 55 7.34 -2.49 12.43
C SER A 55 8.60 -3.13 13.02
N ASN A 56 9.21 -4.07 12.30
CA ASN A 56 10.45 -4.72 12.73
C ASN A 56 11.63 -3.74 12.82
N ASP A 57 11.76 -2.80 11.88
CA ASP A 57 12.80 -1.75 11.90
C ASP A 57 12.63 -0.80 13.10
N LEU A 58 11.39 -0.60 13.56
CA LEU A 58 11.06 0.15 14.78
C LEU A 58 11.17 -0.68 16.07
N GLY A 59 11.44 -1.97 15.97
CA GLY A 59 11.54 -2.89 17.12
C GLY A 59 10.19 -3.21 17.78
N ILE A 60 9.08 -3.11 17.04
CA ILE A 60 7.74 -3.38 17.53
C ILE A 60 7.07 -4.51 16.73
N PRO A 61 6.15 -5.28 17.31
CA PRO A 61 5.42 -6.31 16.59
C PRO A 61 4.46 -5.71 15.54
N ASP A 62 4.26 -6.44 14.45
CA ASP A 62 3.33 -6.07 13.37
C ASP A 62 1.87 -6.44 13.71
N ILE A 63 1.28 -5.66 14.60
CA ILE A 63 -0.09 -5.81 15.10
C ILE A 63 -0.85 -4.47 15.15
N GLY A 64 -0.60 -3.59 14.17
CA GLY A 64 -1.28 -2.29 14.09
C GLY A 64 -0.77 -1.24 15.06
N LEU A 65 0.46 -1.36 15.55
CA LEU A 65 1.06 -0.39 16.49
C LEU A 65 1.73 0.79 15.81
N THR A 66 2.06 0.68 14.53
CA THR A 66 2.63 1.78 13.76
C THR A 66 1.60 2.88 13.54
N THR A 67 2.08 4.12 13.54
CA THR A 67 1.25 5.28 13.25
C THR A 67 1.36 5.71 11.80
N LEU A 68 0.33 6.41 11.29
CA LEU A 68 0.37 7.03 9.97
C LEU A 68 1.63 7.92 9.80
N ASN A 69 2.03 8.64 10.83
CA ASN A 69 3.19 9.52 10.75
C ASN A 69 4.50 8.77 10.58
N GLU A 70 4.72 7.69 11.34
CA GLU A 70 5.93 6.85 11.23
C GLU A 70 6.04 6.21 9.84
N VAL A 71 4.94 5.60 9.38
CA VAL A 71 4.88 4.97 8.06
C VAL A 71 5.07 6.01 6.95
N SER A 72 4.38 7.14 7.01
CA SER A 72 4.46 8.22 6.02
C SER A 72 5.87 8.81 5.94
N TYR A 73 6.51 9.04 7.08
CA TYR A 73 7.86 9.61 7.12
C TYR A 73 8.87 8.69 6.44
N ARG A 74 8.88 7.40 6.78
CA ARG A 74 9.76 6.43 6.15
C ARG A 74 9.44 6.23 4.67
N ALA A 75 8.16 6.11 4.33
CA ALA A 75 7.73 5.93 2.94
C ALA A 75 8.14 7.11 2.05
N SER A 76 8.06 8.34 2.55
CA SER A 76 8.51 9.53 1.82
C SER A 76 10.03 9.52 1.57
N GLN A 77 10.82 9.07 2.54
CA GLN A 77 12.27 8.93 2.38
C GLN A 77 12.63 7.91 1.29
N ILE A 78 11.89 6.79 1.22
CA ILE A 78 12.09 5.73 0.24
C ILE A 78 11.64 6.18 -1.15
N SER A 79 10.47 6.78 -1.28
CA SER A 79 9.88 7.13 -2.58
C SER A 79 10.63 8.25 -3.31
N ARG A 80 11.27 9.16 -2.59
CA ARG A 80 11.93 10.35 -3.17
C ARG A 80 13.30 10.08 -3.79
N VAL A 81 13.89 8.90 -3.61
CA VAL A 81 15.27 8.62 -4.05
C VAL A 81 15.37 7.87 -5.37
N SER A 82 14.25 7.50 -6.00
CA SER A 82 14.21 6.83 -7.30
C SER A 82 13.04 7.29 -8.15
N ASP A 83 13.12 7.06 -9.47
CA ASP A 83 12.02 7.33 -10.42
C ASP A 83 10.98 6.21 -10.49
N LEU A 84 11.14 5.16 -9.69
CA LEU A 84 10.22 4.03 -9.63
C LEU A 84 8.93 4.40 -8.88
N PRO A 85 7.77 3.86 -9.30
CA PRO A 85 6.56 3.93 -8.49
C PRO A 85 6.72 3.15 -7.19
N SER A 86 6.06 3.60 -6.13
CA SER A 86 6.07 2.94 -4.83
C SER A 86 4.66 2.58 -4.37
N ILE A 87 4.51 1.37 -3.85
CA ILE A 87 3.30 0.88 -3.17
C ILE A 87 3.61 0.80 -1.68
N VAL A 88 2.76 1.37 -0.84
CA VAL A 88 2.91 1.30 0.62
C VAL A 88 1.80 0.46 1.24
N ASP A 89 2.18 -0.32 2.23
CA ASP A 89 1.25 -1.02 3.12
C ASP A 89 0.57 0.00 4.04
N ALA A 90 -0.74 0.12 3.95
CA ALA A 90 -1.54 1.03 4.75
C ALA A 90 -2.31 0.33 5.87
N ASP A 91 -2.00 -0.94 6.14
CA ASP A 91 -2.76 -1.76 7.10
C ASP A 91 -4.28 -1.64 6.85
N THR A 92 -5.05 -1.33 7.89
CA THR A 92 -6.49 -1.09 7.79
C THR A 92 -6.87 0.34 7.41
N GLY A 93 -5.90 1.24 7.17
CA GLY A 93 -6.10 2.65 6.81
C GLY A 93 -5.87 3.62 7.97
N PHE A 94 -5.19 3.21 9.06
CA PHE A 94 -4.83 4.06 10.22
C PHE A 94 -6.04 4.80 10.82
N LYS A 95 -7.17 4.12 10.99
CA LYS A 95 -8.45 4.64 11.54
C LYS A 95 -9.08 5.79 10.73
N ASN A 96 -8.39 6.37 9.76
CA ASN A 96 -8.88 7.46 8.93
C ASN A 96 -8.35 7.35 7.50
N CYS A 97 -9.02 6.53 6.70
CA CYS A 97 -8.64 6.27 5.31
C CYS A 97 -8.48 7.56 4.49
N LYS A 98 -9.38 8.53 4.64
CA LYS A 98 -9.29 9.80 3.91
C LYS A 98 -7.96 10.50 4.19
N LYS A 99 -7.62 10.70 5.47
CA LYS A 99 -6.36 11.34 5.87
C LYS A 99 -5.15 10.53 5.40
N THR A 100 -5.23 9.21 5.44
CA THR A 100 -4.17 8.30 4.98
C THR A 100 -3.88 8.50 3.50
N ILE A 101 -4.92 8.48 2.66
CA ILE A 101 -4.77 8.67 1.21
C ILE A 101 -4.23 10.05 0.88
N GLU A 102 -4.81 11.11 1.46
CA GLU A 102 -4.32 12.48 1.26
C GLU A 102 -2.85 12.63 1.67
N THR A 103 -2.44 11.99 2.76
CA THR A 103 -1.05 12.01 3.25
C THR A 103 -0.11 11.30 2.28
N PHE A 104 -0.42 10.08 1.87
CA PHE A 104 0.44 9.31 0.98
C PHE A 104 0.53 9.93 -0.41
N GLU A 105 -0.56 10.47 -0.92
CA GLU A 105 -0.59 11.18 -2.20
C GLU A 105 0.29 12.43 -2.17
N ASN A 106 0.20 13.25 -1.11
CA ASN A 106 1.00 14.45 -0.93
C ASN A 106 2.50 14.14 -0.77
N LEU A 107 2.84 12.98 -0.22
CA LEU A 107 4.23 12.52 -0.05
C LEU A 107 4.81 11.85 -1.32
N GLY A 108 4.05 11.81 -2.41
CA GLY A 108 4.53 11.36 -3.70
C GLY A 108 4.52 9.84 -3.90
N LEU A 109 3.81 9.10 -3.07
CA LEU A 109 3.60 7.67 -3.27
C LEU A 109 2.70 7.42 -4.48
N SER A 110 2.80 6.23 -5.07
CA SER A 110 2.07 5.89 -6.30
C SER A 110 0.83 5.06 -6.05
N ALA A 111 0.85 4.28 -4.98
CA ALA A 111 -0.27 3.44 -4.57
C ALA A 111 -0.16 3.09 -3.09
N CYS A 112 -1.27 2.64 -2.53
CA CYS A 112 -1.28 1.91 -1.26
C CYS A 112 -2.21 0.70 -1.36
N HIS A 113 -1.97 -0.32 -0.55
CA HIS A 113 -2.99 -1.32 -0.29
C HIS A 113 -3.59 -1.16 1.10
N ILE A 114 -4.87 -1.51 1.21
CA ILE A 114 -5.66 -1.45 2.43
C ILE A 114 -6.36 -2.78 2.61
N GLU A 115 -6.29 -3.35 3.80
CA GLU A 115 -6.86 -4.66 4.12
C GLU A 115 -8.19 -4.57 4.88
N ASP A 116 -8.93 -5.68 4.80
CA ASP A 116 -10.25 -5.83 5.43
C ASP A 116 -10.21 -6.39 6.85
N GLN A 117 -9.06 -6.36 7.53
CA GLN A 117 -8.99 -6.66 8.95
C GLN A 117 -9.63 -5.55 9.79
N ILE A 118 -9.98 -5.86 11.06
CA ILE A 118 -10.33 -4.87 12.07
C ILE A 118 -9.09 -4.00 12.42
N ASP A 119 -9.28 -2.89 13.13
CA ASP A 119 -8.16 -1.97 13.45
C ASP A 119 -7.08 -2.60 14.34
N GLU A 120 -7.44 -3.57 15.17
CA GLU A 120 -6.53 -4.42 15.94
C GLU A 120 -5.93 -5.54 15.08
N LYS A 121 -5.51 -5.18 13.88
CA LYS A 121 -5.03 -6.12 12.86
C LYS A 121 -3.90 -7.01 13.34
N ARG A 122 -3.75 -8.16 12.69
CA ARG A 122 -2.62 -9.07 12.87
C ARG A 122 -1.83 -9.21 11.58
N CYS A 123 -0.52 -9.47 11.72
CA CYS A 123 0.30 -9.77 10.56
C CYS A 123 -0.32 -10.88 9.70
N GLY A 124 -0.24 -10.76 8.39
CA GLY A 124 -0.83 -11.71 7.44
C GLY A 124 -0.42 -13.17 7.65
N HIS A 125 0.70 -13.42 8.35
CA HIS A 125 1.22 -14.76 8.68
C HIS A 125 0.72 -15.30 10.04
N LEU A 126 0.00 -14.49 10.83
CA LEU A 126 -0.51 -14.91 12.14
C LEU A 126 -1.95 -15.43 12.05
N ASP A 127 -2.28 -16.35 12.96
CA ASP A 127 -3.64 -16.87 13.13
C ASP A 127 -4.55 -15.90 13.90
N ASN A 128 -5.84 -16.26 14.00
CA ASN A 128 -6.87 -15.52 14.73
C ASN A 128 -7.07 -14.08 14.20
N LYS A 129 -7.10 -13.94 12.88
CA LYS A 129 -7.49 -12.68 12.24
C LYS A 129 -8.98 -12.47 12.37
N GLU A 130 -9.35 -11.21 12.55
CA GLU A 130 -10.73 -10.76 12.48
C GLU A 130 -10.88 -9.79 11.32
N ILE A 131 -11.95 -9.91 10.56
CA ILE A 131 -12.22 -9.12 9.36
C ILE A 131 -13.54 -8.37 9.48
N ILE A 132 -13.61 -7.20 8.88
CA ILE A 132 -14.86 -6.44 8.75
C ILE A 132 -15.73 -7.07 7.67
N SER A 133 -17.01 -6.73 7.64
CA SER A 133 -17.92 -7.20 6.59
C SER A 133 -17.50 -6.67 5.21
N SER A 134 -17.84 -7.41 4.14
CA SER A 134 -17.59 -6.96 2.75
C SER A 134 -18.16 -5.56 2.51
N LYS A 135 -19.38 -5.28 2.96
CA LYS A 135 -20.03 -3.98 2.82
C LYS A 135 -19.29 -2.83 3.53
N GLU A 136 -18.68 -3.10 4.66
CA GLU A 136 -17.85 -2.11 5.36
C GLU A 136 -16.57 -1.85 4.58
N MET A 137 -15.94 -2.90 4.05
CA MET A 137 -14.74 -2.74 3.22
C MET A 137 -15.04 -2.00 1.91
N GLU A 138 -16.16 -2.27 1.23
CA GLU A 138 -16.59 -1.51 0.05
C GLU A 138 -16.74 -0.01 0.37
N LYS A 139 -17.38 0.33 1.50
CA LYS A 139 -17.49 1.73 1.96
C LYS A 139 -16.11 2.34 2.24
N LYS A 140 -15.22 1.58 2.86
CA LYS A 140 -13.84 1.98 3.14
C LYS A 140 -13.10 2.28 1.83
N ILE A 141 -13.16 1.38 0.85
CA ILE A 141 -12.54 1.55 -0.47
C ILE A 141 -13.10 2.78 -1.18
N LYS A 142 -14.44 2.94 -1.24
CA LYS A 142 -15.10 4.11 -1.83
C LYS A 142 -14.66 5.42 -1.17
N SER A 143 -14.51 5.42 0.15
CA SER A 143 -13.99 6.57 0.89
C SER A 143 -12.54 6.90 0.49
N CYS A 144 -11.69 5.88 0.34
CA CYS A 144 -10.31 6.05 -0.09
C CYS A 144 -10.21 6.57 -1.53
N VAL A 145 -11.00 6.00 -2.44
CA VAL A 145 -11.06 6.42 -3.85
C VAL A 145 -11.50 7.88 -3.97
N ASN A 146 -12.51 8.29 -3.19
CA ASN A 146 -13.02 9.67 -3.20
C ASN A 146 -12.06 10.68 -2.54
N ALA A 147 -11.15 10.22 -1.68
CA ALA A 147 -10.19 11.08 -1.00
C ALA A 147 -9.00 11.48 -1.88
N ARG A 148 -8.67 10.70 -2.91
CA ARG A 148 -7.54 10.99 -3.78
C ARG A 148 -7.84 12.17 -4.70
N LYS A 149 -6.82 12.99 -4.95
CA LYS A 149 -6.87 14.14 -5.89
C LYS A 149 -6.37 13.75 -7.28
N ASP A 150 -5.39 12.85 -7.34
CA ASP A 150 -4.83 12.31 -8.59
C ASP A 150 -5.46 10.93 -8.86
N SER A 151 -6.27 10.82 -9.91
CA SER A 151 -6.90 9.56 -10.32
C SER A 151 -5.91 8.46 -10.72
N ASN A 152 -4.63 8.80 -10.86
CA ASN A 152 -3.56 7.83 -11.11
C ASN A 152 -2.96 7.26 -9.81
N PHE A 153 -3.28 7.82 -8.64
CA PHE A 153 -2.94 7.18 -7.37
C PHE A 153 -3.82 5.93 -7.20
N LEU A 154 -3.22 4.75 -7.06
CA LEU A 154 -3.96 3.49 -7.01
C LEU A 154 -4.29 3.09 -5.57
N ILE A 155 -5.53 2.68 -5.37
CA ILE A 155 -5.99 2.01 -4.16
C ILE A 155 -6.09 0.52 -4.48
N ILE A 156 -5.35 -0.29 -3.74
CA ILE A 156 -5.31 -1.74 -3.90
C ILE A 156 -6.07 -2.36 -2.72
N ALA A 157 -7.19 -2.97 -2.99
CA ALA A 157 -7.93 -3.70 -1.98
C ALA A 157 -7.22 -5.03 -1.69
N ARG A 158 -6.90 -5.27 -0.42
CA ARG A 158 -6.39 -6.55 0.08
C ARG A 158 -7.45 -7.23 0.94
N THR A 159 -7.56 -8.54 0.83
CA THR A 159 -8.40 -9.33 1.73
C THR A 159 -7.59 -10.41 2.42
N ASP A 160 -7.80 -10.55 3.72
CA ASP A 160 -7.27 -11.64 4.55
C ASP A 160 -8.34 -12.70 4.88
N ALA A 161 -9.47 -12.67 4.15
CA ALA A 161 -10.64 -13.50 4.42
C ALA A 161 -10.41 -15.03 4.23
N ASN A 162 -9.42 -15.44 3.44
CA ASN A 162 -9.23 -16.85 3.12
C ASN A 162 -9.05 -17.75 4.36
N ILE A 163 -8.33 -17.26 5.34
CA ILE A 163 -8.10 -17.99 6.61
C ILE A 163 -9.34 -17.98 7.52
N VAL A 164 -10.23 -16.99 7.37
CA VAL A 164 -11.40 -16.77 8.23
C VAL A 164 -12.65 -17.38 7.63
N GLU A 165 -12.89 -17.18 6.34
CA GLU A 165 -14.14 -17.54 5.67
C GLU A 165 -13.96 -18.57 4.54
N GLY A 166 -12.72 -18.90 4.15
CA GLY A 166 -12.39 -19.82 3.06
C GLY A 166 -12.34 -19.15 1.69
N LEU A 167 -11.88 -19.91 0.68
CA LEU A 167 -11.54 -19.40 -0.64
C LEU A 167 -12.74 -18.82 -1.39
N ASP A 168 -13.88 -19.49 -1.39
CA ASP A 168 -15.05 -19.06 -2.16
C ASP A 168 -15.52 -17.67 -1.73
N LYS A 169 -15.65 -17.44 -0.42
CA LYS A 169 -16.03 -16.15 0.14
C LYS A 169 -14.97 -15.08 -0.09
N THR A 170 -13.69 -15.46 -0.10
CA THR A 170 -12.60 -14.55 -0.46
C THR A 170 -12.74 -14.05 -1.89
N ILE A 171 -13.07 -14.96 -2.83
CA ILE A 171 -13.32 -14.59 -4.24
C ILE A 171 -14.53 -13.66 -4.35
N ASP A 172 -15.60 -13.93 -3.60
CA ASP A 172 -16.79 -13.07 -3.61
C ASP A 172 -16.47 -11.65 -3.08
N ARG A 173 -15.64 -11.55 -2.02
CA ARG A 173 -15.15 -10.26 -1.52
C ARG A 173 -14.34 -9.52 -2.58
N ILE A 174 -13.39 -10.19 -3.26
CA ILE A 174 -12.57 -9.57 -4.30
C ILE A 174 -13.45 -8.97 -5.41
N LYS A 175 -14.47 -9.72 -5.86
CA LYS A 175 -15.42 -9.22 -6.85
C LYS A 175 -16.19 -7.98 -6.34
N ALA A 176 -16.66 -8.00 -5.10
CA ALA A 176 -17.37 -6.87 -4.51
C ALA A 176 -16.48 -5.63 -4.30
N TYR A 177 -15.18 -5.80 -4.18
CA TYR A 177 -14.22 -4.69 -4.01
C TYR A 177 -13.82 -4.04 -5.34
N GLU A 178 -14.02 -4.70 -6.46
CA GLU A 178 -13.71 -4.18 -7.81
C GLU A 178 -14.81 -3.22 -8.32
N ASP A 179 -16.07 -3.40 -7.91
CA ASP A 179 -17.24 -2.59 -8.29
C ASP A 179 -17.28 -1.21 -7.58
#